data_c9fed95f351689204bf1781970307b6b
#
_entry.id   c9fed95f351689204bf1781970307b6b
#
_cell.length_a   1.000
_cell.length_b   1.000
_cell.length_c   1.000
_cell.angle_alpha   90.00
_cell.angle_beta   90.00
_cell.angle_gamma   90.00
#
_symmetry.space_group_name_H-M   'P 1'
#
loop_
_entity.id
_entity.type
_entity.pdbx_description
1 polymer ?
#
loop_
_entity_poly.entity_id
_entity_poly.type
_entity_poly.pdbx_seq_one_letter_code
_entity_poly.pdbx_strand_id
1 'polypeptide(L)'
;MATIDRPFGRHLEDFQVGDVYRHWPGKTITEYDDHLFCMITMNHHPLHTNEWFAENETVQGRNVVVGNLVYSLVLGMSVPDVSGAAVANLEVEELKHPKPTFHGDTIYAVTRVLDKKETSDGKRGIVTVETKGINQRQEEVCTFTRRLMVWKRDHAPARHYPYGDEVFAE
;
A
#
# COMPACT_ATOMS: atom_id res chain seq x y z
N MET A 1 -17.14 -28.50 12.76
CA MET A 1 -16.11 -27.90 11.87
C MET A 1 -16.00 -26.43 12.21
N ALA A 2 -14.82 -25.81 12.24
CA ALA A 2 -14.68 -24.39 12.55
C ALA A 2 -14.52 -23.62 11.25
N THR A 3 -15.29 -22.55 11.06
CA THR A 3 -15.09 -21.57 9.98
C THR A 3 -14.00 -20.58 10.41
N ILE A 4 -12.97 -20.40 9.58
CA ILE A 4 -11.82 -19.53 9.89
C ILE A 4 -11.78 -18.40 8.89
N ASP A 5 -12.06 -17.19 9.36
CA ASP A 5 -11.95 -15.98 8.56
C ASP A 5 -10.52 -15.47 8.50
N ARG A 6 -10.07 -15.11 7.31
CA ARG A 6 -8.78 -14.45 7.15
C ARG A 6 -8.86 -13.02 7.71
N PRO A 7 -7.97 -12.63 8.64
CA PRO A 7 -7.85 -11.24 9.05
C PRO A 7 -7.56 -10.33 7.86
N PHE A 8 -8.25 -9.19 7.76
CA PHE A 8 -8.03 -8.21 6.70
C PHE A 8 -8.25 -6.79 7.24
N GLY A 9 -7.17 -6.06 7.45
CA GLY A 9 -7.16 -4.78 8.15
C GLY A 9 -7.24 -4.93 9.68
N ARG A 10 -7.35 -3.80 10.36
CA ARG A 10 -7.31 -3.71 11.82
C ARG A 10 -8.34 -2.70 12.33
N HIS A 11 -8.76 -2.87 13.59
CA HIS A 11 -9.56 -1.91 14.33
C HIS A 11 -8.67 -1.00 15.17
N LEU A 12 -9.22 0.09 15.70
CA LEU A 12 -8.46 1.07 16.47
C LEU A 12 -7.68 0.46 17.63
N GLU A 13 -8.26 -0.52 18.30
CA GLU A 13 -7.69 -1.20 19.46
C GLU A 13 -6.44 -1.99 19.12
N ASP A 14 -6.34 -2.49 17.90
CA ASP A 14 -5.25 -3.34 17.43
C ASP A 14 -3.95 -2.58 17.13
N PHE A 15 -4.01 -1.25 17.06
CA PHE A 15 -2.84 -0.42 16.81
C PHE A 15 -2.21 0.04 18.12
N GLN A 16 -0.87 -0.01 18.19
CA GLN A 16 -0.08 0.63 19.24
C GLN A 16 0.95 1.56 18.58
N VAL A 17 1.14 2.75 19.16
CA VAL A 17 2.17 3.68 18.68
C VAL A 17 3.54 3.03 18.80
N GLY A 18 4.31 3.07 17.71
CA GLY A 18 5.61 2.42 17.60
C GLY A 18 5.58 1.03 16.96
N ASP A 19 4.43 0.38 16.83
CA ASP A 19 4.31 -0.90 16.13
C ASP A 19 4.82 -0.81 14.69
N VAL A 20 5.48 -1.89 14.24
CA VAL A 20 6.01 -2.01 12.88
C VAL A 20 5.42 -3.24 12.21
N TYR A 21 4.72 -3.03 11.10
CA TYR A 21 4.14 -4.06 10.24
C TYR A 21 5.05 -4.31 9.05
N ARG A 22 5.51 -5.55 8.86
CA ARG A 22 6.24 -6.01 7.67
C ARG A 22 5.24 -6.67 6.73
N HIS A 23 5.05 -6.06 5.57
CA HIS A 23 4.07 -6.55 4.60
C HIS A 23 4.65 -7.64 3.72
N TRP A 24 3.85 -8.66 3.45
CA TRP A 24 4.22 -9.81 2.62
C TRP A 24 3.03 -10.23 1.74
N PRO A 25 3.28 -10.64 0.47
CA PRO A 25 4.57 -10.72 -0.22
C PRO A 25 5.04 -9.39 -0.79
N GLY A 26 6.30 -9.34 -1.27
CA GLY A 26 6.79 -8.29 -2.15
C GLY A 26 6.33 -8.49 -3.60
N LYS A 27 6.53 -7.46 -4.45
CA LYS A 27 6.16 -7.50 -5.88
C LYS A 27 7.36 -7.05 -6.74
N THR A 28 7.74 -7.86 -7.73
CA THR A 28 8.65 -7.43 -8.79
C THR A 28 7.88 -6.61 -9.81
N ILE A 29 8.33 -5.40 -10.08
CA ILE A 29 7.72 -4.53 -11.09
C ILE A 29 8.26 -4.92 -12.46
N THR A 30 7.37 -5.34 -13.34
CA THR A 30 7.69 -5.64 -14.74
C THR A 30 7.49 -4.41 -15.62
N GLU A 31 8.07 -4.43 -16.81
CA GLU A 31 7.81 -3.42 -17.84
C GLU A 31 6.31 -3.31 -18.16
N TYR A 32 5.63 -4.46 -18.21
CA TYR A 32 4.17 -4.49 -18.43
C TYR A 32 3.39 -3.73 -17.36
N ASP A 33 3.74 -3.89 -16.07
CA ASP A 33 3.07 -3.18 -14.98
C ASP A 33 3.17 -1.66 -15.17
N ASP A 34 4.35 -1.17 -15.53
CA ASP A 34 4.63 0.25 -15.69
C ASP A 34 3.96 0.83 -16.94
N HIS A 35 4.08 0.16 -18.09
CA HIS A 35 3.44 0.58 -19.33
C HIS A 35 1.91 0.59 -19.21
N LEU A 36 1.32 -0.44 -18.59
CA LEU A 36 -0.11 -0.46 -18.33
C LEU A 36 -0.53 0.71 -17.43
N PHE A 37 0.24 0.99 -16.35
CA PHE A 37 -0.04 2.12 -15.48
C PHE A 37 0.05 3.46 -16.23
N CYS A 38 1.06 3.63 -17.09
CA CYS A 38 1.19 4.81 -17.96
C CYS A 38 -0.04 4.99 -18.86
N MET A 39 -0.52 3.91 -19.48
CA MET A 39 -1.68 3.95 -20.37
C MET A 39 -2.95 4.37 -19.64
N ILE A 40 -3.25 3.77 -18.50
CA ILE A 40 -4.49 4.06 -17.74
C ILE A 40 -4.47 5.42 -17.05
N THR A 41 -3.28 5.95 -16.74
CA THR A 41 -3.12 7.27 -16.08
C THR A 41 -2.82 8.40 -17.06
N MET A 42 -2.70 8.10 -18.36
CA MET A 42 -2.31 9.06 -19.42
C MET A 42 -0.93 9.69 -19.19
N ASN A 43 -0.04 9.01 -18.47
CA ASN A 43 1.34 9.46 -18.29
C ASN A 43 2.20 9.01 -19.48
N HIS A 44 2.23 9.82 -20.52
CA HIS A 44 2.96 9.53 -21.76
C HIS A 44 4.40 10.08 -21.78
N HIS A 45 5.01 10.33 -20.61
CA HIS A 45 6.39 10.81 -20.60
C HIS A 45 7.35 9.70 -21.09
N PRO A 46 8.20 9.97 -22.10
CA PRO A 46 9.04 8.95 -22.72
C PRO A 46 10.06 8.29 -21.79
N LEU A 47 10.41 8.92 -20.67
CA LEU A 47 11.25 8.30 -19.62
C LEU A 47 10.72 6.95 -19.14
N HIS A 48 9.39 6.74 -19.20
CA HIS A 48 8.76 5.53 -18.68
C HIS A 48 8.52 4.46 -19.75
N THR A 49 8.37 4.87 -21.02
CA THR A 49 7.85 3.98 -22.08
C THR A 49 8.67 3.95 -23.37
N ASN A 50 9.70 4.77 -23.50
CA ASN A 50 10.58 4.82 -24.66
C ASN A 50 12.03 4.51 -24.21
N GLU A 51 12.45 3.25 -24.42
CA GLU A 51 13.77 2.77 -24.01
C GLU A 51 14.90 3.55 -24.70
N TRP A 52 14.77 3.79 -26.01
CA TRP A 52 15.78 4.55 -26.73
C TRP A 52 15.97 5.97 -26.16
N PHE A 53 14.88 6.66 -25.85
CA PHE A 53 14.93 7.98 -25.20
C PHE A 53 15.59 7.88 -23.81
N ALA A 54 15.17 6.90 -23.02
CA ALA A 54 15.70 6.72 -21.67
C ALA A 54 17.20 6.43 -21.68
N GLU A 55 17.68 5.64 -22.63
CA GLU A 55 19.11 5.31 -22.77
C GLU A 55 19.97 6.47 -23.26
N ASN A 56 19.47 7.26 -24.24
CA ASN A 56 20.29 8.23 -24.95
C ASN A 56 20.12 9.67 -24.48
N GLU A 57 18.99 9.99 -23.85
CA GLU A 57 18.61 11.37 -23.53
C GLU A 57 18.36 11.61 -22.02
N THR A 58 18.59 10.59 -21.16
CA THR A 58 18.40 10.75 -19.71
C THR A 58 19.63 10.33 -18.91
N VAL A 59 19.77 10.91 -17.72
CA VAL A 59 20.86 10.58 -16.81
C VAL A 59 20.72 9.17 -16.20
N GLN A 60 19.54 8.57 -16.27
CA GLN A 60 19.26 7.23 -15.75
C GLN A 60 19.73 6.13 -16.70
N GLY A 61 19.87 6.42 -18.00
CA GLY A 61 20.31 5.48 -19.03
C GLY A 61 19.40 4.26 -19.23
N ARG A 62 18.17 4.31 -18.73
CA ARG A 62 17.12 3.28 -18.88
C ARG A 62 15.79 3.79 -18.38
N ASN A 63 14.69 3.10 -18.74
CA ASN A 63 13.36 3.46 -18.25
C ASN A 63 13.29 3.43 -16.72
N VAL A 64 12.67 4.46 -16.16
CA VAL A 64 12.37 4.59 -14.73
C VAL A 64 10.89 4.29 -14.53
N VAL A 65 10.55 3.50 -13.53
CA VAL A 65 9.16 3.22 -13.13
C VAL A 65 8.49 4.50 -12.67
N VAL A 66 7.23 4.71 -13.07
CA VAL A 66 6.42 5.86 -12.62
C VAL A 66 6.34 5.87 -11.09
N GLY A 67 6.73 6.98 -10.45
CA GLY A 67 6.72 7.10 -8.99
C GLY A 67 5.35 6.83 -8.37
N ASN A 68 4.26 7.26 -9.02
CA ASN A 68 2.90 6.98 -8.55
C ASN A 68 2.53 5.49 -8.60
N LEU A 69 3.09 4.71 -9.54
CA LEU A 69 2.94 3.24 -9.52
C LEU A 69 3.62 2.65 -8.28
N VAL A 70 4.86 3.07 -7.99
CA VAL A 70 5.61 2.63 -6.80
C VAL A 70 4.83 2.96 -5.54
N TYR A 71 4.34 4.20 -5.41
CA TYR A 71 3.48 4.62 -4.29
C TYR A 71 2.23 3.74 -4.16
N SER A 72 1.49 3.55 -5.25
CA SER A 72 0.26 2.76 -5.26
C SER A 72 0.50 1.30 -4.85
N LEU A 73 1.62 0.72 -5.30
CA LEU A 73 2.04 -0.63 -4.95
C LEU A 73 2.38 -0.75 -3.45
N VAL A 74 3.18 0.16 -2.92
CA VAL A 74 3.59 0.20 -1.51
C VAL A 74 2.37 0.41 -0.60
N LEU A 75 1.46 1.30 -0.99
CA LEU A 75 0.19 1.49 -0.28
C LEU A 75 -0.64 0.20 -0.32
N GLY A 76 -0.80 -0.40 -1.50
CA GLY A 76 -1.55 -1.64 -1.69
C GLY A 76 -1.05 -2.80 -0.83
N MET A 77 0.27 -2.96 -0.71
CA MET A 77 0.89 -3.97 0.15
C MET A 77 0.49 -3.80 1.62
N SER A 78 0.26 -2.57 2.09
CA SER A 78 -0.11 -2.28 3.47
C SER A 78 -1.59 -2.52 3.78
N VAL A 79 -2.44 -2.68 2.76
CA VAL A 79 -3.90 -2.79 2.95
C VAL A 79 -4.29 -3.98 3.81
N PRO A 80 -3.82 -5.22 3.56
CA PRO A 80 -4.25 -6.37 4.35
C PRO A 80 -3.93 -6.24 5.85
N ASP A 81 -2.82 -5.59 6.20
CA ASP A 81 -2.35 -5.51 7.57
C ASP A 81 -2.79 -4.24 8.30
N VAL A 82 -3.05 -3.14 7.56
CA VAL A 82 -3.28 -1.83 8.16
C VAL A 82 -4.68 -1.31 7.82
N SER A 83 -5.02 -1.17 6.53
CA SER A 83 -6.19 -0.40 6.12
C SER A 83 -7.34 -1.21 5.54
N GLY A 84 -7.28 -2.55 5.52
CA GLY A 84 -8.33 -3.38 4.93
C GLY A 84 -9.71 -3.23 5.58
N ALA A 85 -9.79 -2.79 6.84
CA ALA A 85 -11.03 -2.49 7.56
C ALA A 85 -11.21 -0.96 7.79
N ALA A 86 -10.44 -0.11 7.10
CA ALA A 86 -10.55 1.33 7.27
C ALA A 86 -11.86 1.88 6.69
N VAL A 87 -12.37 2.92 7.32
CA VAL A 87 -13.54 3.69 6.84
C VAL A 87 -13.13 4.57 5.66
N ALA A 88 -11.98 5.22 5.78
CA ALA A 88 -11.44 6.13 4.77
C ALA A 88 -9.92 6.34 4.93
N ASN A 89 -9.26 6.60 3.82
CA ASN A 89 -7.94 7.22 3.79
C ASN A 89 -8.16 8.74 3.73
N LEU A 90 -7.83 9.44 4.81
CA LEU A 90 -8.16 10.86 4.96
C LEU A 90 -7.14 11.75 4.28
N GLU A 91 -5.87 11.38 4.38
CA GLU A 91 -4.77 12.23 3.96
C GLU A 91 -3.51 11.43 3.66
N VAL A 92 -2.74 11.90 2.71
CA VAL A 92 -1.39 11.45 2.42
C VAL A 92 -0.48 12.66 2.42
N GLU A 93 0.57 12.61 3.24
CA GLU A 93 1.55 13.68 3.40
C GLU A 93 2.95 13.15 3.07
N GLU A 94 3.84 14.07 2.74
CA GLU A 94 5.28 13.81 2.59
C GLU A 94 5.64 12.66 1.63
N LEU A 95 4.86 12.46 0.57
CA LEU A 95 5.22 11.46 -0.44
C LEU A 95 6.56 11.82 -1.10
N LYS A 96 7.54 10.93 -0.96
CA LYS A 96 8.90 11.10 -1.48
C LYS A 96 9.34 9.84 -2.23
N HIS A 97 10.13 10.04 -3.27
CA HIS A 97 10.84 8.99 -4.01
C HIS A 97 12.34 9.23 -3.91
N PRO A 98 13.00 8.77 -2.82
CA PRO A 98 14.41 9.07 -2.57
C PRO A 98 15.36 8.50 -3.62
N LYS A 99 14.99 7.38 -4.23
CA LYS A 99 15.74 6.72 -5.30
C LYS A 99 14.83 6.27 -6.43
N PRO A 100 15.34 6.23 -7.67
CA PRO A 100 14.58 5.71 -8.81
C PRO A 100 14.33 4.20 -8.64
N THR A 101 13.19 3.74 -9.13
CA THR A 101 12.84 2.34 -9.28
C THR A 101 12.90 1.96 -10.74
N PHE A 102 13.37 0.76 -11.05
CA PHE A 102 13.53 0.26 -12.41
C PHE A 102 12.74 -1.02 -12.63
N HIS A 103 12.45 -1.33 -13.90
CA HIS A 103 11.87 -2.62 -14.27
C HIS A 103 12.77 -3.75 -13.76
N GLY A 104 12.19 -4.78 -13.17
CA GLY A 104 12.89 -5.87 -12.51
C GLY A 104 13.19 -5.65 -11.01
N ASP A 105 13.00 -4.44 -10.48
CA ASP A 105 13.11 -4.22 -9.04
C ASP A 105 11.94 -4.90 -8.30
N THR A 106 12.27 -5.55 -7.19
CA THR A 106 11.30 -6.17 -6.29
C THR A 106 11.11 -5.26 -5.08
N ILE A 107 9.89 -4.81 -4.87
CA ILE A 107 9.53 -3.90 -3.78
C ILE A 107 8.89 -4.68 -2.64
N TYR A 108 9.28 -4.33 -1.43
CA TYR A 108 8.69 -4.73 -0.16
C TYR A 108 8.21 -3.48 0.56
N ALA A 109 7.25 -3.64 1.47
CA ALA A 109 6.75 -2.51 2.23
C ALA A 109 6.80 -2.77 3.73
N VAL A 110 6.98 -1.70 4.49
CA VAL A 110 6.97 -1.69 5.96
C VAL A 110 6.22 -0.46 6.45
N THR A 111 5.38 -0.63 7.46
CA THR A 111 4.60 0.48 8.04
C THR A 111 4.86 0.59 9.53
N ARG A 112 5.06 1.83 10.02
CA ARG A 112 5.15 2.16 11.44
C ARG A 112 3.96 3.01 11.86
N VAL A 113 3.38 2.70 13.02
CA VAL A 113 2.33 3.53 13.66
C VAL A 113 3.00 4.70 14.35
N LEU A 114 2.61 5.92 13.97
CA LEU A 114 3.15 7.16 14.54
C LEU A 114 2.24 7.73 15.64
N ASP A 115 0.93 7.67 15.43
CA ASP A 115 -0.07 8.21 16.36
C ASP A 115 -1.41 7.51 16.20
N LYS A 116 -2.24 7.55 17.23
CA LYS A 116 -3.65 7.16 17.17
C LYS A 116 -4.50 8.02 18.08
N LYS A 117 -5.69 8.38 17.61
CA LYS A 117 -6.64 9.22 18.32
C LYS A 117 -8.06 8.75 18.12
N GLU A 118 -8.83 8.63 19.19
CA GLU A 118 -10.27 8.35 19.10
C GLU A 118 -11.05 9.56 18.57
N THR A 119 -12.07 9.34 17.75
CA THR A 119 -12.97 10.37 17.26
C THR A 119 -13.99 10.74 18.34
N SER A 120 -14.53 11.97 18.27
CA SER A 120 -15.49 12.50 19.26
C SER A 120 -16.80 11.71 19.36
N ASP A 121 -17.15 10.94 18.32
CA ASP A 121 -18.33 10.08 18.31
C ASP A 121 -18.13 8.76 19.08
N GLY A 122 -16.89 8.48 19.51
CA GLY A 122 -16.54 7.28 20.26
C GLY A 122 -16.63 5.97 19.46
N LYS A 123 -16.87 6.02 18.14
CA LYS A 123 -17.10 4.84 17.29
C LYS A 123 -15.91 4.49 16.40
N ARG A 124 -15.04 5.44 16.17
CA ARG A 124 -13.91 5.36 15.22
C ARG A 124 -12.65 5.94 15.83
N GLY A 125 -11.57 5.83 15.12
CA GLY A 125 -10.33 6.53 15.44
C GLY A 125 -9.58 6.92 14.18
N ILE A 126 -8.63 7.82 14.35
CA ILE A 126 -7.66 8.21 13.32
C ILE A 126 -6.33 7.61 13.72
N VAL A 127 -5.72 6.87 12.81
CA VAL A 127 -4.38 6.30 12.96
C VAL A 127 -3.47 6.96 11.94
N THR A 128 -2.34 7.49 12.41
CA THR A 128 -1.29 8.06 11.57
C THR A 128 -0.18 7.04 11.42
N VAL A 129 0.18 6.73 10.18
CA VAL A 129 1.21 5.75 9.85
C VAL A 129 2.21 6.29 8.84
N GLU A 130 3.49 5.93 9.02
CA GLU A 130 4.52 6.09 8.00
C GLU A 130 4.72 4.76 7.28
N THR A 131 4.71 4.77 5.96
CA THR A 131 4.96 3.58 5.15
C THR A 131 6.16 3.80 4.24
N LYS A 132 7.06 2.82 4.18
CA LYS A 132 8.25 2.82 3.34
C LYS A 132 8.23 1.66 2.36
N GLY A 133 8.56 1.95 1.10
CA GLY A 133 8.86 0.96 0.07
C GLY A 133 10.38 0.76 -0.01
N ILE A 134 10.81 -0.50 0.10
CA ILE A 134 12.23 -0.91 0.11
C ILE A 134 12.44 -1.89 -1.04
N ASN A 135 13.48 -1.68 -1.85
CA ASN A 135 13.81 -2.63 -2.91
C ASN A 135 14.69 -3.80 -2.41
N GLN A 136 14.98 -4.76 -3.27
CA GLN A 136 15.80 -5.95 -2.97
C GLN A 136 17.25 -5.62 -2.57
N ARG A 137 17.70 -4.38 -2.82
CA ARG A 137 19.03 -3.88 -2.42
C ARG A 137 18.99 -3.12 -1.09
N GLN A 138 17.87 -3.18 -0.37
CA GLN A 138 17.64 -2.44 0.89
C GLN A 138 17.62 -0.91 0.72
N GLU A 139 17.32 -0.42 -0.47
CA GLU A 139 17.22 1.00 -0.74
C GLU A 139 15.77 1.46 -0.57
N GLU A 140 15.58 2.59 0.12
CA GLU A 140 14.28 3.25 0.22
C GLU A 140 13.95 3.92 -1.11
N VAL A 141 12.86 3.49 -1.74
CA VAL A 141 12.41 3.99 -3.06
C VAL A 141 11.12 4.79 -2.98
N CYS A 142 10.39 4.63 -1.88
CA CYS A 142 9.16 5.38 -1.63
C CYS A 142 8.97 5.53 -0.12
N THR A 143 8.51 6.69 0.32
CA THR A 143 8.04 6.90 1.70
C THR A 143 6.90 7.90 1.71
N PHE A 144 5.94 7.70 2.60
CA PHE A 144 4.83 8.62 2.81
C PHE A 144 4.22 8.43 4.20
N THR A 145 3.60 9.49 4.70
CA THR A 145 2.76 9.47 5.89
C THR A 145 1.30 9.54 5.47
N ARG A 146 0.42 8.79 6.11
CA ARG A 146 -1.01 8.87 5.87
C ARG A 146 -1.83 8.79 7.15
N ARG A 147 -3.01 9.38 7.11
CA ARG A 147 -4.01 9.31 8.18
C ARG A 147 -5.20 8.49 7.72
N LEU A 148 -5.54 7.46 8.50
CA LEU A 148 -6.62 6.53 8.25
C LEU A 148 -7.71 6.73 9.28
N MET A 149 -8.96 6.71 8.85
CA MET A 149 -10.08 6.53 9.76
C MET A 149 -10.41 5.03 9.84
N VAL A 150 -10.38 4.48 11.04
CA VAL A 150 -10.68 3.07 11.29
C VAL A 150 -11.82 2.93 12.30
N TRP A 151 -12.55 1.82 12.20
CA TRP A 151 -13.57 1.50 13.19
C TRP A 151 -12.96 1.07 14.52
N LYS A 152 -13.67 1.34 15.61
CA LYS A 152 -13.53 0.56 16.84
C LYS A 152 -14.21 -0.79 16.64
N ARG A 153 -13.69 -1.83 17.28
CA ARG A 153 -14.13 -3.22 17.08
C ARG A 153 -15.64 -3.39 17.24
N ASP A 154 -16.20 -2.84 18.31
CA ASP A 154 -17.62 -2.97 18.65
C ASP A 154 -18.57 -2.18 17.72
N HIS A 155 -18.01 -1.35 16.85
CA HIS A 155 -18.76 -0.52 15.91
C HIS A 155 -18.47 -0.86 14.45
N ALA A 156 -17.56 -1.79 14.19
CA ALA A 156 -17.26 -2.22 12.83
C ALA A 156 -18.46 -2.98 12.24
N PRO A 157 -18.80 -2.73 10.95
CA PRO A 157 -19.82 -3.54 10.28
C PRO A 157 -19.36 -5.00 10.18
N ALA A 158 -20.30 -5.92 10.34
CA ALA A 158 -20.05 -7.34 10.11
C ALA A 158 -19.66 -7.59 8.65
N ARG A 159 -18.74 -8.52 8.43
CA ARG A 159 -18.48 -9.01 7.07
C ARG A 159 -19.64 -9.84 6.60
N HIS A 160 -20.05 -9.60 5.37
CA HIS A 160 -21.05 -10.42 4.69
C HIS A 160 -20.36 -11.21 3.58
N TYR A 161 -20.52 -12.52 3.62
CA TYR A 161 -20.13 -13.40 2.54
C TYR A 161 -21.36 -13.68 1.66
N PRO A 162 -21.24 -13.69 0.32
CA PRO A 162 -22.38 -13.96 -0.58
C PRO A 162 -22.80 -15.44 -0.59
N TYR A 163 -22.23 -16.25 0.28
CA TYR A 163 -22.47 -17.68 0.45
C TYR A 163 -22.58 -18.01 1.94
N GLY A 164 -23.43 -18.97 2.29
CA GLY A 164 -23.61 -19.44 3.67
C GLY A 164 -22.59 -20.53 4.04
N ASP A 165 -22.64 -20.93 5.30
CA ASP A 165 -21.80 -22.02 5.84
C ASP A 165 -22.11 -23.39 5.22
N GLU A 166 -23.19 -23.47 4.44
CA GLU A 166 -23.70 -24.69 3.81
C GLU A 166 -22.92 -25.16 2.56
N VAL A 167 -21.94 -24.35 2.10
CA VAL A 167 -21.16 -24.68 0.87
C VAL A 167 -20.47 -26.04 0.95
N PHE A 168 -20.18 -26.53 2.16
CA PHE A 168 -19.59 -27.83 2.43
C PHE A 168 -20.50 -28.75 3.28
N ALA A 169 -21.80 -28.42 3.40
CA ALA A 169 -22.76 -29.33 4.00
C ALA A 169 -23.02 -30.48 3.00
N GLU A 170 -22.76 -31.74 3.41
CA GLU A 170 -23.07 -32.96 2.69
C GLU A 170 -24.57 -33.30 2.82
#